data_f40b97cd5e361b3ebf5366a8954b0ebe
#
_entry.id   f40b97cd5e361b3ebf5366a8954b0ebe
#
_cell.length_a   1.000
_cell.length_b   1.000
_cell.length_c   1.000
_cell.angle_alpha   90.00
_cell.angle_beta   90.00
_cell.angle_gamma   90.00
#
_symmetry.space_group_name_H-M   'P 1'
#
loop_
_entity.id
_entity.type
_entity.pdbx_description
1 polymer ?
#
loop_
_entity_poly.entity_id
_entity_poly.type
_entity_poly.pdbx_seq_one_letter_code
_entity_poly.pdbx_strand_id
1 'polypeptide(L)'
;MKSTFASSIEVNLPMSKSEGIRALISCYLLRRGRGVPQMPHSDLLGTDAPEDLYAMYDGLQALLSGHSDITLTASASVARFLLALAAAERRQTTFHLTDPQLLRRPMGPLLDYLRSCSVTIDQTDDRWVVDARRPVVPRETEIDARAWESSQFISAIIYFAVAQNYPVSIRRQHSDPSSRYIALTIDHLSQIGVDLTWEADRIKFETGRKIGLTTLDSYDLTLPADYSSAAFWLELQTLHPEIQMVVLKELNPNSPHPDARVLDFFMPFLDVVTTDHSVRLNRCNEPTEVELPLSFDLSQNPDLFPALFATVIGLGVPATFTGLSSLAYKESDRLGASLSIARSLGWSADAFVRLSPDGFTHTGVPRETIPDSVTLNHRGDHRLAMAFGVLATALEGTQVMVPDDVAVTARSYPHFFTDLCRQAR
;
A
#
# COMPACT_ATOMS: atom_id res chain seq x y z
N MET A 1 10.35 -25.29 -17.59
CA MET A 1 10.25 -24.62 -18.91
C MET A 1 9.88 -23.18 -18.64
N LYS A 2 10.45 -22.23 -19.38
CA LYS A 2 10.02 -20.83 -19.33
C LYS A 2 8.56 -20.75 -19.78
N SER A 3 7.73 -20.03 -19.03
CA SER A 3 6.35 -19.78 -19.44
C SER A 3 6.33 -18.89 -20.69
N THR A 4 5.42 -19.15 -21.62
CA THR A 4 5.19 -18.28 -22.78
C THR A 4 3.87 -17.57 -22.62
N PHE A 5 3.79 -16.33 -23.08
CA PHE A 5 2.63 -15.47 -22.93
C PHE A 5 2.07 -15.00 -24.27
N ALA A 6 0.86 -14.47 -24.26
CA ALA A 6 0.29 -13.81 -25.43
C ALA A 6 1.09 -12.54 -25.75
N SER A 7 1.20 -12.18 -27.03
CA SER A 7 1.88 -10.94 -27.45
C SER A 7 1.14 -9.66 -27.01
N SER A 8 -0.15 -9.77 -26.75
CA SER A 8 -0.99 -8.67 -26.24
C SER A 8 -1.79 -9.19 -25.05
N ILE A 9 -1.75 -8.46 -23.96
CA ILE A 9 -2.42 -8.77 -22.69
C ILE A 9 -3.30 -7.59 -22.29
N GLU A 10 -4.54 -7.88 -21.89
CA GLU A 10 -5.43 -6.90 -21.27
C GLU A 10 -5.73 -7.30 -19.84
N VAL A 11 -5.61 -6.36 -18.91
CA VAL A 11 -5.76 -6.59 -17.47
C VAL A 11 -6.77 -5.65 -16.86
N ASN A 12 -7.70 -6.20 -16.10
CA ASN A 12 -8.50 -5.46 -15.14
C ASN A 12 -7.77 -5.51 -13.79
N LEU A 13 -7.23 -4.37 -13.35
CA LEU A 13 -6.54 -4.29 -12.07
C LEU A 13 -7.55 -4.31 -10.91
N PRO A 14 -7.15 -4.79 -9.72
CA PRO A 14 -7.99 -4.70 -8.54
C PRO A 14 -8.18 -3.23 -8.13
N MET A 15 -9.19 -2.99 -7.30
CA MET A 15 -9.38 -1.68 -6.66
C MET A 15 -8.17 -1.30 -5.81
N SER A 16 -7.79 -0.01 -5.85
CA SER A 16 -6.70 0.50 -5.03
C SER A 16 -7.02 0.39 -3.54
N LYS A 17 -6.25 -0.42 -2.82
CA LYS A 17 -6.36 -0.52 -1.38
C LYS A 17 -6.14 0.84 -0.70
N SER A 18 -5.12 1.57 -1.10
CA SER A 18 -4.73 2.84 -0.45
C SER A 18 -5.75 3.95 -0.64
N GLU A 19 -6.32 4.08 -1.84
CA GLU A 19 -7.37 5.05 -2.15
C GLU A 19 -8.71 4.57 -1.61
N GLY A 20 -9.04 3.29 -1.78
CA GLY A 20 -10.30 2.72 -1.32
C GLY A 20 -10.50 2.83 0.19
N ILE A 21 -9.48 2.54 1.00
CA ILE A 21 -9.54 2.75 2.46
C ILE A 21 -9.86 4.22 2.79
N ARG A 22 -9.23 5.18 2.10
CA ARG A 22 -9.44 6.62 2.34
C ARG A 22 -10.82 7.08 1.90
N ALA A 23 -11.27 6.61 0.76
CA ALA A 23 -12.62 6.88 0.25
C ALA A 23 -13.70 6.35 1.20
N LEU A 24 -13.54 5.12 1.71
CA LEU A 24 -14.43 4.54 2.71
C LEU A 24 -14.45 5.37 4.00
N ILE A 25 -13.29 5.85 4.48
CA ILE A 25 -13.21 6.71 5.66
C ILE A 25 -13.89 8.06 5.41
N SER A 26 -13.70 8.67 4.24
CA SER A 26 -14.39 9.91 3.86
C SER A 26 -15.91 9.73 3.87
N CYS A 27 -16.40 8.62 3.32
CA CYS A 27 -17.81 8.26 3.35
C CYS A 27 -18.32 8.07 4.79
N TYR A 28 -17.57 7.38 5.64
CA TYR A 28 -17.88 7.23 7.07
C TYR A 28 -17.98 8.58 7.78
N LEU A 29 -17.03 9.49 7.59
CA LEU A 29 -17.03 10.81 8.23
C LEU A 29 -18.23 11.65 7.81
N LEU A 30 -18.62 11.62 6.53
CA LEU A 30 -19.85 12.28 6.04
C LEU A 30 -21.10 11.71 6.71
N ARG A 31 -21.23 10.39 6.80
CA ARG A 31 -22.41 9.71 7.38
C ARG A 31 -22.49 9.91 8.88
N ARG A 32 -21.38 9.78 9.57
CA ARG A 32 -21.23 10.06 10.99
C ARG A 32 -21.69 11.49 11.33
N GLY A 33 -21.22 12.47 10.58
CA GLY A 33 -21.58 13.89 10.77
C GLY A 33 -23.07 14.19 10.60
N ARG A 34 -23.79 13.32 9.88
CA ARG A 34 -25.24 13.43 9.63
C ARG A 34 -26.09 12.48 10.47
N GLY A 35 -25.47 11.65 11.30
CA GLY A 35 -26.16 10.65 12.10
C GLY A 35 -26.79 9.52 11.26
N VAL A 36 -26.23 9.21 10.09
CA VAL A 36 -26.65 8.08 9.24
C VAL A 36 -25.93 6.82 9.70
N PRO A 37 -26.62 5.81 10.24
CA PRO A 37 -25.99 4.67 10.92
C PRO A 37 -25.49 3.57 9.98
N GLN A 38 -25.47 3.81 8.67
CA GLN A 38 -25.11 2.78 7.69
C GLN A 38 -24.11 3.32 6.67
N MET A 39 -23.12 2.49 6.31
CA MET A 39 -22.30 2.68 5.12
C MET A 39 -23.12 2.47 3.84
N PRO A 40 -22.67 2.93 2.67
CA PRO A 40 -23.29 2.53 1.39
C PRO A 40 -23.32 1.00 1.28
N HIS A 41 -24.18 0.47 0.40
CA HIS A 41 -24.30 -0.98 0.26
C HIS A 41 -22.93 -1.62 -0.11
N SER A 42 -22.62 -2.79 0.46
CA SER A 42 -21.35 -3.48 0.24
C SER A 42 -21.10 -3.94 -1.20
N ASP A 43 -22.18 -3.97 -2.02
CA ASP A 43 -22.09 -4.28 -3.46
C ASP A 43 -21.15 -3.33 -4.23
N LEU A 44 -20.85 -2.13 -3.66
CA LEU A 44 -19.85 -1.22 -4.18
C LEU A 44 -18.45 -1.82 -4.27
N LEU A 45 -18.13 -2.77 -3.39
CA LEU A 45 -16.85 -3.46 -3.38
C LEU A 45 -16.81 -4.62 -4.39
N GLY A 46 -17.99 -5.04 -4.90
CA GLY A 46 -18.07 -6.24 -5.75
C GLY A 46 -17.64 -7.50 -5.00
N THR A 47 -17.30 -8.56 -5.73
CA THR A 47 -16.82 -9.83 -5.17
C THR A 47 -15.29 -9.93 -5.14
N ASP A 48 -14.62 -9.01 -5.81
CA ASP A 48 -13.20 -9.10 -6.18
C ASP A 48 -12.33 -8.03 -5.50
N ALA A 49 -12.91 -7.30 -4.55
CA ALA A 49 -12.16 -6.29 -3.81
C ALA A 49 -11.10 -6.93 -2.88
N PRO A 50 -9.98 -6.23 -2.64
CA PRO A 50 -9.02 -6.63 -1.62
C PRO A 50 -9.65 -6.84 -0.24
N GLU A 51 -9.23 -7.89 0.48
CA GLU A 51 -9.71 -8.19 1.84
C GLU A 51 -9.58 -7.00 2.80
N ASP A 52 -8.54 -6.19 2.64
CA ASP A 52 -8.34 -4.98 3.45
C ASP A 52 -9.46 -3.95 3.27
N LEU A 53 -10.12 -3.90 2.10
CA LEU A 53 -11.27 -3.01 1.87
C LEU A 53 -12.52 -3.53 2.56
N TYR A 54 -12.78 -4.84 2.52
CA TYR A 54 -13.88 -5.44 3.29
C TYR A 54 -13.67 -5.25 4.79
N ALA A 55 -12.46 -5.51 5.30
CA ALA A 55 -12.16 -5.33 6.72
C ALA A 55 -12.33 -3.87 7.16
N MET A 56 -11.94 -2.90 6.32
CA MET A 56 -12.19 -1.48 6.60
C MET A 56 -13.68 -1.17 6.57
N TYR A 57 -14.41 -1.61 5.55
CA TYR A 57 -15.85 -1.39 5.42
C TYR A 57 -16.61 -1.93 6.64
N ASP A 58 -16.35 -3.18 7.04
CA ASP A 58 -17.02 -3.83 8.18
C ASP A 58 -16.71 -3.11 9.49
N GLY A 59 -15.46 -2.69 9.69
CA GLY A 59 -15.06 -1.91 10.86
C GLY A 59 -15.76 -0.55 10.93
N LEU A 60 -15.84 0.18 9.81
CA LEU A 60 -16.55 1.46 9.72
C LEU A 60 -18.05 1.29 9.91
N GLN A 61 -18.64 0.24 9.34
CA GLN A 61 -20.06 -0.09 9.53
C GLN A 61 -20.36 -0.39 11.01
N ALA A 62 -19.50 -1.16 11.69
CA ALA A 62 -19.61 -1.45 13.11
C ALA A 62 -19.53 -0.17 13.95
N LEU A 63 -18.62 0.75 13.63
CA LEU A 63 -18.52 2.06 14.29
C LEU A 63 -19.78 2.90 14.10
N LEU A 64 -20.35 2.99 12.90
CA LEU A 64 -21.60 3.73 12.64
C LEU A 64 -22.80 3.14 13.35
N SER A 65 -22.90 1.81 13.36
CA SER A 65 -24.02 1.09 14.00
C SER A 65 -23.92 1.01 15.53
N GLY A 66 -22.84 1.53 16.11
CA GLY A 66 -22.65 1.51 17.56
C GLY A 66 -22.21 0.17 18.15
N HIS A 67 -21.74 -0.75 17.32
CA HIS A 67 -21.19 -2.03 17.81
C HIS A 67 -19.87 -1.79 18.57
N SER A 68 -19.68 -2.58 19.63
CA SER A 68 -18.48 -2.49 20.49
C SER A 68 -17.36 -3.40 20.07
N ASP A 69 -17.63 -4.39 19.23
CA ASP A 69 -16.69 -5.45 18.88
C ASP A 69 -16.38 -5.41 17.38
N ILE A 70 -15.09 -5.35 17.04
CA ILE A 70 -14.57 -5.26 15.68
C ILE A 70 -13.44 -6.27 15.51
N THR A 71 -13.47 -7.02 14.42
CA THR A 71 -12.39 -7.95 14.08
C THR A 71 -11.31 -7.24 13.25
N LEU A 72 -10.04 -7.41 13.63
CA LEU A 72 -8.88 -6.92 12.88
C LEU A 72 -8.12 -8.09 12.26
N THR A 73 -7.83 -7.95 10.98
CA THR A 73 -6.93 -8.81 10.21
C THR A 73 -5.48 -8.33 10.31
N ALA A 74 -4.58 -8.90 9.52
CA ALA A 74 -3.16 -8.51 9.49
C ALA A 74 -2.88 -7.09 8.97
N SER A 75 -3.88 -6.36 8.48
CA SER A 75 -3.71 -5.04 7.88
C SER A 75 -3.42 -3.95 8.90
N ALA A 76 -2.17 -3.47 8.94
CA ALA A 76 -1.80 -2.38 9.83
C ALA A 76 -2.47 -1.04 9.47
N SER A 77 -2.78 -0.79 8.19
CA SER A 77 -3.51 0.43 7.79
C SER A 77 -4.94 0.42 8.29
N VAL A 78 -5.64 -0.70 8.13
CA VAL A 78 -7.00 -0.88 8.66
C VAL A 78 -7.01 -0.71 10.18
N ALA A 79 -6.11 -1.40 10.88
CA ALA A 79 -6.01 -1.32 12.34
C ALA A 79 -5.74 0.11 12.84
N ARG A 80 -4.74 0.81 12.27
CA ARG A 80 -4.38 2.17 12.68
C ARG A 80 -5.52 3.15 12.49
N PHE A 81 -6.21 3.08 11.36
CA PHE A 81 -7.29 4.01 11.06
C PHE A 81 -8.55 3.71 11.87
N LEU A 82 -8.92 2.44 12.03
CA LEU A 82 -10.06 2.06 12.88
C LEU A 82 -9.82 2.38 14.36
N LEU A 83 -8.60 2.18 14.89
CA LEU A 83 -8.25 2.57 16.26
C LEU A 83 -8.43 4.07 16.47
N ALA A 84 -7.95 4.89 15.53
CA ALA A 84 -8.08 6.34 15.60
C ALA A 84 -9.55 6.79 15.54
N LEU A 85 -10.35 6.18 14.66
CA LEU A 85 -11.78 6.50 14.52
C LEU A 85 -12.59 6.01 15.72
N ALA A 86 -12.29 4.81 16.26
CA ALA A 86 -12.92 4.30 17.48
C ALA A 86 -12.65 5.21 18.69
N ALA A 87 -11.42 5.73 18.79
CA ALA A 87 -11.06 6.70 19.82
C ALA A 87 -11.88 8.00 19.72
N ALA A 88 -12.45 8.30 18.56
CA ALA A 88 -13.35 9.43 18.35
C ALA A 88 -14.83 9.16 18.71
N GLU A 89 -15.21 7.93 19.02
CA GLU A 89 -16.63 7.54 19.18
C GLU A 89 -17.22 7.70 20.59
N ARG A 90 -16.48 8.23 21.55
CA ARG A 90 -16.92 8.45 22.94
C ARG A 90 -17.53 7.21 23.62
N ARG A 91 -17.04 6.05 23.27
CA ARG A 91 -17.47 4.76 23.84
C ARG A 91 -16.28 3.83 23.99
N GLN A 92 -16.53 2.64 24.54
CA GLN A 92 -15.54 1.56 24.54
C GLN A 92 -15.73 0.72 23.28
N THR A 93 -14.62 0.41 22.60
CA THR A 93 -14.57 -0.50 21.45
C THR A 93 -13.51 -1.55 21.69
N THR A 94 -13.86 -2.81 21.45
CA THR A 94 -12.96 -3.95 21.54
C THR A 94 -12.59 -4.45 20.16
N PHE A 95 -11.30 -4.54 19.89
CA PHE A 95 -10.77 -5.10 18.66
C PHE A 95 -10.25 -6.51 18.92
N HIS A 96 -10.74 -7.49 18.16
CA HIS A 96 -10.31 -8.89 18.21
C HIS A 96 -9.31 -9.14 17.08
N LEU A 97 -8.09 -9.58 17.42
CA LEU A 97 -7.01 -9.80 16.48
C LEU A 97 -7.03 -11.25 16.00
N THR A 98 -7.18 -11.44 14.69
CA THR A 98 -7.19 -12.78 14.08
C THR A 98 -5.84 -13.19 13.51
N ASP A 99 -4.92 -12.25 13.32
CA ASP A 99 -3.60 -12.52 12.74
C ASP A 99 -2.49 -11.94 13.63
N PRO A 100 -1.59 -12.79 14.17
CA PRO A 100 -0.48 -12.35 15.02
C PRO A 100 0.56 -11.48 14.28
N GLN A 101 0.55 -11.41 12.95
CA GLN A 101 1.41 -10.48 12.21
C GLN A 101 1.14 -9.04 12.58
N LEU A 102 -0.10 -8.69 12.94
CA LEU A 102 -0.47 -7.34 13.33
C LEU A 102 0.28 -6.87 14.59
N LEU A 103 0.56 -7.79 15.54
CA LEU A 103 1.30 -7.49 16.77
C LEU A 103 2.75 -7.06 16.52
N ARG A 104 3.33 -7.47 15.38
CA ARG A 104 4.69 -7.09 15.00
C ARG A 104 4.76 -5.72 14.34
N ARG A 105 3.61 -5.14 13.98
CA ARG A 105 3.55 -3.84 13.30
C ARG A 105 3.66 -2.71 14.32
N PRO A 106 4.54 -1.71 14.10
CA PRO A 106 4.64 -0.55 15.00
C PRO A 106 3.30 0.16 15.14
N MET A 107 2.94 0.47 16.39
CA MET A 107 1.73 1.23 16.76
C MET A 107 2.04 2.38 17.72
N GLY A 108 3.23 2.40 18.32
CA GLY A 108 3.62 3.30 19.41
C GLY A 108 3.19 4.75 19.21
N PRO A 109 3.65 5.45 18.15
CA PRO A 109 3.36 6.87 17.97
C PRO A 109 1.85 7.21 17.98
N LEU A 110 1.02 6.36 17.36
CA LEU A 110 -0.43 6.55 17.37
C LEU A 110 -1.02 6.32 18.76
N LEU A 111 -0.64 5.24 19.42
CA LEU A 111 -1.18 4.89 20.73
C LEU A 111 -0.79 5.92 21.80
N ASP A 112 0.44 6.41 21.76
CA ASP A 112 0.94 7.44 22.68
C ASP A 112 0.19 8.75 22.49
N TYR A 113 -0.06 9.15 21.23
CA TYR A 113 -0.88 10.32 20.95
C TYR A 113 -2.32 10.15 21.48
N LEU A 114 -2.99 9.03 21.20
CA LEU A 114 -4.36 8.78 21.68
C LEU A 114 -4.43 8.75 23.21
N ARG A 115 -3.46 8.14 23.89
CA ARG A 115 -3.35 8.15 25.35
C ARG A 115 -3.15 9.55 25.90
N SER A 116 -2.36 10.41 25.23
CA SER A 116 -2.19 11.81 25.61
C SER A 116 -3.51 12.60 25.53
N CYS A 117 -4.43 12.16 24.66
CA CYS A 117 -5.78 12.70 24.53
C CYS A 117 -6.78 12.11 25.54
N SER A 118 -6.32 11.43 26.61
CA SER A 118 -7.15 10.79 27.64
C SER A 118 -7.93 9.55 27.18
N VAL A 119 -7.55 8.93 26.07
CA VAL A 119 -8.08 7.62 25.65
C VAL A 119 -7.31 6.53 26.37
N THR A 120 -8.03 5.61 27.03
CA THR A 120 -7.40 4.42 27.63
C THR A 120 -7.31 3.32 26.57
N ILE A 121 -6.13 2.73 26.41
CA ILE A 121 -5.91 1.65 25.46
C ILE A 121 -5.18 0.50 26.15
N ASP A 122 -5.88 -0.61 26.30
CA ASP A 122 -5.36 -1.86 26.85
C ASP A 122 -5.12 -2.85 25.69
N GLN A 123 -3.95 -3.49 25.70
CA GLN A 123 -3.53 -4.42 24.65
C GLN A 123 -3.12 -5.76 25.22
N THR A 124 -3.67 -6.82 24.62
CA THR A 124 -3.24 -8.21 24.79
C THR A 124 -2.90 -8.79 23.42
N ASP A 125 -2.40 -10.02 23.38
CA ASP A 125 -2.00 -10.66 22.11
C ASP A 125 -3.18 -10.97 21.18
N ASP A 126 -4.38 -11.03 21.70
CA ASP A 126 -5.60 -11.39 20.97
C ASP A 126 -6.63 -10.26 20.91
N ARG A 127 -6.45 -9.19 21.71
CA ARG A 127 -7.48 -8.17 21.89
C ARG A 127 -6.89 -6.82 22.27
N TRP A 128 -7.42 -5.76 21.65
CA TRP A 128 -7.16 -4.38 22.06
C TRP A 128 -8.47 -3.70 22.45
N VAL A 129 -8.48 -3.03 23.59
CA VAL A 129 -9.65 -2.29 24.11
C VAL A 129 -9.35 -0.81 24.08
N VAL A 130 -10.12 -0.05 23.31
CA VAL A 130 -10.07 1.41 23.23
C VAL A 130 -11.23 1.98 24.02
N ASP A 131 -10.97 2.63 25.14
CA ASP A 131 -11.98 3.28 25.96
C ASP A 131 -11.88 4.81 25.86
N ALA A 132 -12.81 5.37 25.12
CA ALA A 132 -12.96 6.82 24.89
C ALA A 132 -14.23 7.39 25.55
N ARG A 133 -14.79 6.76 26.56
CA ARG A 133 -16.00 7.23 27.26
C ARG A 133 -15.78 8.55 28.00
N ARG A 134 -14.55 8.83 28.41
CA ARG A 134 -14.21 10.14 28.99
C ARG A 134 -14.08 11.21 27.89
N PRO A 135 -14.35 12.48 28.19
CA PRO A 135 -14.11 13.55 27.25
C PRO A 135 -12.66 13.52 26.77
N VAL A 136 -12.50 13.43 25.46
CA VAL A 136 -11.19 13.50 24.83
C VAL A 136 -10.74 14.96 24.84
N VAL A 137 -9.61 15.23 25.44
CA VAL A 137 -9.02 16.58 25.51
C VAL A 137 -7.61 16.49 24.94
N PRO A 138 -7.35 17.05 23.74
CA PRO A 138 -6.00 17.09 23.20
C PRO A 138 -5.11 17.91 24.13
N ARG A 139 -4.00 17.35 24.60
CA ARG A 139 -3.03 18.07 25.42
C ARG A 139 -2.01 18.82 24.57
N GLU A 140 -1.73 18.31 23.37
CA GLU A 140 -0.76 18.91 22.46
C GLU A 140 -1.44 19.21 21.13
N THR A 141 -1.38 20.49 20.74
CA THR A 141 -1.83 20.93 19.42
C THR A 141 -0.73 20.78 18.37
N GLU A 142 0.53 20.67 18.80
CA GLU A 142 1.68 20.49 17.91
C GLU A 142 2.37 19.13 18.14
N ILE A 143 2.53 18.38 17.07
CA ILE A 143 3.10 17.03 17.05
C ILE A 143 4.35 17.03 16.18
N ASP A 144 5.49 16.58 16.69
CA ASP A 144 6.70 16.37 15.89
C ASP A 144 6.74 14.91 15.37
N ALA A 145 6.40 14.74 14.12
CA ALA A 145 6.34 13.45 13.46
C ALA A 145 7.50 13.16 12.49
N ARG A 146 8.57 14.00 12.52
CA ARG A 146 9.70 13.86 11.59
C ARG A 146 10.46 12.54 11.74
N ALA A 147 10.51 12.00 12.96
CA ALA A 147 11.19 10.71 13.24
C ALA A 147 10.27 9.49 13.12
N TRP A 148 9.02 9.65 12.69
CA TRP A 148 8.09 8.52 12.63
C TRP A 148 8.31 7.70 11.35
N GLU A 149 8.41 6.38 11.52
CA GLU A 149 8.68 5.42 10.47
C GLU A 149 7.51 5.18 9.49
N SER A 150 6.31 5.66 9.83
CA SER A 150 5.12 5.44 9.01
C SER A 150 4.23 6.67 8.89
N SER A 151 3.94 7.07 7.65
CA SER A 151 2.94 8.10 7.31
C SER A 151 1.52 7.76 7.77
N GLN A 152 1.24 6.47 8.03
CA GLN A 152 -0.09 6.03 8.47
C GLN A 152 -0.43 6.53 9.88
N PHE A 153 0.55 6.74 10.76
CA PHE A 153 0.29 7.36 12.08
C PHE A 153 -0.24 8.78 11.92
N ILE A 154 0.35 9.55 11.02
CA ILE A 154 -0.06 10.92 10.73
C ILE A 154 -1.48 10.93 10.14
N SER A 155 -1.73 10.09 9.13
CA SER A 155 -3.07 9.95 8.55
C SER A 155 -4.12 9.54 9.59
N ALA A 156 -3.79 8.61 10.49
CA ALA A 156 -4.68 8.19 11.58
C ALA A 156 -5.01 9.33 12.54
N ILE A 157 -4.00 10.13 12.93
CA ILE A 157 -4.18 11.30 13.80
C ILE A 157 -5.02 12.38 13.10
N ILE A 158 -4.81 12.60 11.80
CA ILE A 158 -5.64 13.52 11.02
C ILE A 158 -7.11 13.04 11.04
N TYR A 159 -7.39 11.76 10.81
CA TYR A 159 -8.75 11.22 10.88
C TYR A 159 -9.38 11.38 12.26
N PHE A 160 -8.61 11.13 13.33
CA PHE A 160 -9.06 11.36 14.70
C PHE A 160 -9.39 12.83 14.95
N ALA A 161 -8.51 13.74 14.56
CA ALA A 161 -8.68 15.18 14.72
C ALA A 161 -9.92 15.69 13.96
N VAL A 162 -10.08 15.28 12.72
CA VAL A 162 -11.26 15.60 11.87
C VAL A 162 -12.55 15.06 12.50
N ALA A 163 -12.56 13.79 12.93
CA ALA A 163 -13.73 13.16 13.54
C ALA A 163 -14.13 13.83 14.87
N GLN A 164 -13.19 14.35 15.64
CA GLN A 164 -13.42 15.08 16.90
C GLN A 164 -13.61 16.58 16.68
N ASN A 165 -13.35 17.09 15.47
CA ASN A 165 -13.28 18.52 15.17
C ASN A 165 -12.30 19.28 16.10
N TYR A 166 -11.11 18.71 16.35
CA TYR A 166 -10.04 19.31 17.13
C TYR A 166 -8.92 19.83 16.24
N PRO A 167 -8.35 21.01 16.55
CA PRO A 167 -7.21 21.52 15.80
C PRO A 167 -5.99 20.65 16.05
N VAL A 168 -5.22 20.44 15.00
CA VAL A 168 -3.93 19.75 15.11
C VAL A 168 -2.92 20.39 14.17
N SER A 169 -1.67 20.46 14.63
CA SER A 169 -0.50 20.88 13.85
C SER A 169 0.53 19.77 13.91
N ILE A 170 0.89 19.23 12.77
CA ILE A 170 1.83 18.10 12.68
C ILE A 170 3.04 18.55 11.89
N ARG A 171 4.24 18.42 12.47
CA ARG A 171 5.49 18.73 11.80
C ARG A 171 5.99 17.53 11.02
N ARG A 172 6.00 17.65 9.70
CA ARG A 172 6.47 16.64 8.75
C ARG A 172 6.85 17.29 7.42
N GLN A 173 8.04 17.00 6.88
CA GLN A 173 8.47 17.51 5.59
C GLN A 173 7.86 16.69 4.42
N HIS A 174 7.66 17.34 3.26
CA HIS A 174 7.20 16.65 2.04
C HIS A 174 8.23 15.62 1.54
N SER A 175 9.52 15.86 1.81
CA SER A 175 10.62 14.98 1.44
C SER A 175 10.76 13.74 2.34
N ASP A 176 10.06 13.72 3.48
CA ASP A 176 10.14 12.60 4.42
C ASP A 176 9.55 11.32 3.80
N PRO A 177 10.08 10.13 4.14
CA PRO A 177 9.63 8.87 3.56
C PRO A 177 8.11 8.68 3.64
N SER A 178 7.51 8.24 2.54
CA SER A 178 6.06 7.99 2.41
C SER A 178 5.15 9.21 2.63
N SER A 179 5.67 10.43 2.60
CA SER A 179 4.87 11.66 2.83
C SER A 179 3.75 11.84 1.79
N ARG A 180 3.92 11.35 0.57
CA ARG A 180 2.87 11.39 -0.46
C ARG A 180 1.60 10.65 -0.08
N TYR A 181 1.66 9.62 0.79
CA TYR A 181 0.45 8.97 1.32
C TYR A 181 -0.32 9.86 2.30
N ILE A 182 0.35 10.85 2.93
CA ILE A 182 -0.33 11.87 3.71
C ILE A 182 -1.05 12.84 2.78
N ALA A 183 -0.40 13.27 1.70
CA ALA A 183 -1.03 14.10 0.67
C ALA A 183 -2.28 13.42 0.10
N LEU A 184 -2.23 12.11 -0.16
CA LEU A 184 -3.38 11.32 -0.57
C LEU A 184 -4.51 11.35 0.48
N THR A 185 -4.19 11.33 1.78
CA THR A 185 -5.19 11.47 2.85
C THR A 185 -5.83 12.87 2.84
N ILE A 186 -5.03 13.91 2.64
CA ILE A 186 -5.51 15.30 2.57
C ILE A 186 -6.43 15.48 1.34
N ASP A 187 -6.04 14.92 0.20
CA ASP A 187 -6.84 14.97 -1.03
C ASP A 187 -8.24 14.36 -0.84
N HIS A 188 -8.33 13.14 -0.30
CA HIS A 188 -9.61 12.49 -0.02
C HIS A 188 -10.47 13.27 0.99
N LEU A 189 -9.87 13.89 2.00
CA LEU A 189 -10.59 14.72 2.96
C LEU A 189 -11.06 16.03 2.33
N SER A 190 -10.32 16.61 1.41
CA SER A 190 -10.71 17.83 0.69
C SER A 190 -11.97 17.61 -0.16
N GLN A 191 -12.14 16.42 -0.74
CA GLN A 191 -13.32 16.03 -1.53
C GLN A 191 -14.62 16.06 -0.69
N ILE A 192 -14.52 15.92 0.63
CA ILE A 192 -15.65 16.03 1.55
C ILE A 192 -15.72 17.38 2.27
N GLY A 193 -14.96 18.38 1.80
CA GLY A 193 -14.95 19.74 2.32
C GLY A 193 -14.15 19.93 3.62
N VAL A 194 -13.25 19.02 3.93
CA VAL A 194 -12.30 19.15 5.05
C VAL A 194 -11.01 19.75 4.51
N ASP A 195 -10.74 21.00 4.88
CA ASP A 195 -9.52 21.66 4.45
C ASP A 195 -8.39 21.44 5.45
N LEU A 196 -7.30 20.88 4.96
CA LEU A 196 -6.02 20.82 5.63
C LEU A 196 -5.01 21.60 4.80
N THR A 197 -4.15 22.33 5.47
CA THR A 197 -3.00 22.99 4.81
C THR A 197 -1.73 22.23 5.11
N TRP A 198 -0.87 22.10 4.11
CA TRP A 198 0.49 21.59 4.29
C TRP A 198 1.46 22.61 3.73
N GLU A 199 1.99 23.44 4.61
CA GLU A 199 2.95 24.50 4.30
C GLU A 199 4.31 24.21 4.90
N ALA A 200 5.34 24.25 4.08
CA ALA A 200 6.71 23.93 4.48
C ALA A 200 6.80 22.56 5.18
N ASP A 201 7.03 22.55 6.48
CA ASP A 201 7.14 21.35 7.32
C ASP A 201 5.90 21.09 8.20
N ARG A 202 4.77 21.77 7.97
CA ARG A 202 3.60 21.74 8.86
C ARG A 202 2.32 21.38 8.14
N ILE A 203 1.65 20.35 8.66
CA ILE A 203 0.29 20.00 8.30
C ILE A 203 -0.62 20.56 9.38
N LYS A 204 -1.63 21.34 9.01
CA LYS A 204 -2.58 21.94 9.93
C LYS A 204 -4.00 21.57 9.59
N PHE A 205 -4.76 21.24 10.61
CA PHE A 205 -6.21 21.21 10.58
C PHE A 205 -6.73 22.20 11.62
N GLU A 206 -7.59 23.12 11.18
CA GLU A 206 -8.23 24.11 12.04
C GLU A 206 -9.70 23.75 12.25
N THR A 207 -10.20 24.03 13.47
CA THR A 207 -11.60 23.76 13.81
C THR A 207 -12.55 24.78 13.20
N GLY A 208 -13.85 24.42 13.16
CA GLY A 208 -14.94 25.36 12.83
C GLY A 208 -15.49 25.22 11.43
N ARG A 209 -14.92 24.37 10.59
CA ARG A 209 -15.57 23.97 9.33
C ARG A 209 -16.43 22.73 9.58
N LYS A 210 -17.72 22.84 9.31
CA LYS A 210 -18.59 21.65 9.24
C LYS A 210 -18.09 20.81 8.08
N ILE A 211 -17.93 19.50 8.30
CA ILE A 211 -17.75 18.53 7.22
C ILE A 211 -18.80 18.88 6.18
N GLY A 212 -18.34 19.21 4.99
CA GLY A 212 -19.09 19.98 4.02
C GLY A 212 -20.43 19.40 3.63
N LEU A 213 -21.29 20.30 3.27
CA LEU A 213 -22.65 20.06 2.81
C LEU A 213 -22.72 19.55 1.35
N THR A 214 -21.60 19.08 0.76
CA THR A 214 -21.69 18.25 -0.42
C THR A 214 -22.67 17.13 -0.09
N THR A 215 -23.69 17.03 -0.86
CA THR A 215 -24.77 16.07 -0.61
C THR A 215 -24.17 14.69 -0.47
N LEU A 216 -24.58 13.92 0.53
CA LEU A 216 -24.21 12.52 0.70
C LEU A 216 -24.44 11.74 -0.61
N ASP A 217 -25.44 12.19 -1.37
CA ASP A 217 -25.84 11.67 -2.67
C ASP A 217 -24.93 12.09 -3.82
N SER A 218 -24.04 13.08 -3.63
CA SER A 218 -23.07 13.55 -4.63
C SER A 218 -21.63 13.13 -4.35
N TYR A 219 -21.37 12.47 -3.22
CA TYR A 219 -20.05 11.86 -3.00
C TYR A 219 -19.98 10.55 -3.79
N ASP A 220 -19.34 10.64 -4.94
CA ASP A 220 -19.07 9.47 -5.79
C ASP A 220 -17.99 8.62 -5.15
N LEU A 221 -18.38 7.49 -4.57
CA LEU A 221 -17.45 6.50 -4.03
C LEU A 221 -16.89 5.65 -5.17
N THR A 222 -16.20 6.30 -6.11
CA THR A 222 -15.44 5.59 -7.13
C THR A 222 -14.15 5.06 -6.55
N LEU A 223 -13.90 3.77 -6.67
CA LEU A 223 -12.69 3.12 -6.21
C LEU A 223 -11.78 2.86 -7.43
N PRO A 224 -10.70 3.65 -7.59
CA PRO A 224 -9.83 3.53 -8.76
C PRO A 224 -9.01 2.24 -8.73
N ALA A 225 -8.50 1.84 -9.89
CA ALA A 225 -7.58 0.72 -10.04
C ALA A 225 -6.22 0.99 -9.35
N ASP A 226 -5.55 -0.10 -8.90
CA ASP A 226 -4.37 -0.01 -8.05
C ASP A 226 -3.06 0.09 -8.82
N TYR A 227 -2.36 1.21 -8.69
CA TYR A 227 -1.03 1.42 -9.26
C TYR A 227 0.05 0.52 -8.69
N SER A 228 -0.05 0.16 -7.40
CA SER A 228 0.90 -0.77 -6.80
C SER A 228 0.79 -2.16 -7.44
N SER A 229 -0.43 -2.57 -7.80
CA SER A 229 -0.68 -3.84 -8.49
C SER A 229 -0.29 -3.80 -9.96
N ALA A 230 -0.33 -2.63 -10.59
CA ALA A 230 0.16 -2.45 -11.96
C ALA A 230 1.64 -2.84 -12.09
N ALA A 231 2.46 -2.62 -11.07
CA ALA A 231 3.91 -2.88 -11.07
C ALA A 231 4.26 -4.31 -11.51
N PHE A 232 3.44 -5.31 -11.14
CA PHE A 232 3.69 -6.71 -11.48
C PHE A 232 3.43 -7.03 -12.97
N TRP A 233 2.54 -6.29 -13.63
CA TRP A 233 2.30 -6.42 -15.05
C TRP A 233 3.35 -5.70 -15.89
N LEU A 234 3.90 -4.58 -15.38
CA LEU A 234 5.07 -3.92 -15.97
C LEU A 234 6.31 -4.83 -15.85
N GLU A 235 6.50 -5.45 -14.68
CA GLU A 235 7.54 -6.46 -14.45
C GLU A 235 7.40 -7.62 -15.45
N LEU A 236 6.20 -8.20 -15.56
CA LEU A 236 5.93 -9.31 -16.49
C LEU A 236 6.31 -8.95 -17.92
N GLN A 237 5.83 -7.82 -18.43
CA GLN A 237 6.12 -7.38 -19.79
C GLN A 237 7.61 -7.13 -20.00
N THR A 238 8.30 -6.58 -18.99
CA THR A 238 9.74 -6.29 -19.07
C THR A 238 10.55 -7.58 -19.14
N LEU A 239 10.19 -8.59 -18.37
CA LEU A 239 10.90 -9.87 -18.31
C LEU A 239 10.59 -10.82 -19.50
N HIS A 240 9.48 -10.59 -20.22
CA HIS A 240 9.00 -11.45 -21.30
C HIS A 240 9.00 -10.72 -22.64
N PRO A 241 10.06 -10.89 -23.48
CA PRO A 241 10.20 -10.18 -24.76
C PRO A 241 9.08 -10.48 -25.77
N GLU A 242 8.41 -11.61 -25.66
CA GLU A 242 7.27 -11.97 -26.50
C GLU A 242 6.02 -11.13 -26.25
N ILE A 243 5.89 -10.50 -25.07
CA ILE A 243 4.77 -9.60 -24.73
C ILE A 243 5.06 -8.23 -25.32
N GLN A 244 4.39 -7.90 -26.43
CA GLN A 244 4.58 -6.63 -27.13
C GLN A 244 3.73 -5.52 -26.52
N MET A 245 2.56 -5.84 -25.96
CA MET A 245 1.64 -4.84 -25.44
C MET A 245 0.92 -5.35 -24.19
N VAL A 246 0.83 -4.50 -23.18
CA VAL A 246 -0.06 -4.68 -22.02
C VAL A 246 -0.99 -3.47 -21.92
N VAL A 247 -2.28 -3.70 -21.73
CA VAL A 247 -3.30 -2.67 -21.49
C VAL A 247 -3.85 -2.84 -20.08
N LEU A 248 -3.58 -1.87 -19.23
CA LEU A 248 -4.10 -1.79 -17.87
C LEU A 248 -5.37 -0.95 -17.90
N LYS A 249 -6.53 -1.59 -17.71
CA LYS A 249 -7.85 -0.94 -17.78
C LYS A 249 -8.17 -0.20 -16.50
N GLU A 250 -8.97 0.86 -16.62
CA GLU A 250 -9.51 1.66 -15.52
C GLU A 250 -8.46 2.32 -14.63
N LEU A 251 -7.20 2.33 -15.07
CA LEU A 251 -6.12 3.02 -14.39
C LEU A 251 -6.16 4.51 -14.73
N ASN A 252 -6.40 5.35 -13.71
CA ASN A 252 -6.46 6.80 -13.89
C ASN A 252 -5.05 7.39 -14.00
N PRO A 253 -4.61 7.90 -15.16
CA PRO A 253 -3.27 8.45 -15.35
C PRO A 253 -2.99 9.71 -14.51
N ASN A 254 -4.05 10.39 -14.05
CA ASN A 254 -3.96 11.58 -13.22
C ASN A 254 -4.19 11.28 -11.71
N SER A 255 -4.09 10.02 -11.31
CA SER A 255 -4.27 9.65 -9.91
C SER A 255 -3.22 10.32 -9.01
N PRO A 256 -3.61 10.87 -7.85
CA PRO A 256 -2.68 11.36 -6.84
C PRO A 256 -1.94 10.24 -6.11
N HIS A 257 -2.20 8.98 -6.47
CA HIS A 257 -1.58 7.82 -5.83
C HIS A 257 -0.05 7.89 -5.92
N PRO A 258 0.69 7.77 -4.82
CA PRO A 258 2.15 7.82 -4.84
C PRO A 258 2.77 6.87 -5.86
N ASP A 259 2.25 5.64 -5.93
CA ASP A 259 2.80 4.58 -6.78
C ASP A 259 2.46 4.75 -8.27
N ALA A 260 1.75 5.82 -8.69
CA ALA A 260 1.62 6.18 -10.10
C ALA A 260 3.00 6.39 -10.76
N ARG A 261 4.02 6.74 -9.97
CA ARG A 261 5.42 6.80 -10.43
C ARG A 261 5.99 5.47 -10.94
N VAL A 262 5.30 4.36 -10.75
CA VAL A 262 5.71 3.08 -11.36
C VAL A 262 5.89 3.19 -12.86
N LEU A 263 5.06 4.00 -13.51
CA LEU A 263 5.15 4.23 -14.94
C LEU A 263 6.50 4.87 -15.31
N ASP A 264 6.96 5.87 -14.54
CA ASP A 264 8.26 6.54 -14.76
C ASP A 264 9.42 5.56 -14.56
N PHE A 265 9.34 4.69 -13.54
CA PHE A 265 10.40 3.73 -13.25
C PHE A 265 10.56 2.65 -14.32
N PHE A 266 9.51 2.36 -15.08
CA PHE A 266 9.57 1.39 -16.17
C PHE A 266 9.76 2.02 -17.57
N MET A 267 9.75 3.34 -17.71
CA MET A 267 10.03 4.02 -18.99
C MET A 267 11.37 3.63 -19.65
N PRO A 268 12.44 3.26 -18.91
CA PRO A 268 13.63 2.73 -19.55
C PRO A 268 13.41 1.45 -20.36
N PHE A 269 12.35 0.72 -20.10
CA PHE A 269 12.04 -0.59 -20.70
C PHE A 269 10.82 -0.57 -21.60
N LEU A 270 9.86 0.34 -21.33
CA LEU A 270 8.53 0.33 -21.93
C LEU A 270 8.10 1.74 -22.37
N ASP A 271 7.45 1.84 -23.53
CA ASP A 271 6.72 3.03 -23.93
C ASP A 271 5.37 3.06 -23.23
N VAL A 272 5.10 4.15 -22.52
CA VAL A 272 3.87 4.34 -21.78
C VAL A 272 2.95 5.30 -22.52
N VAL A 273 1.78 4.82 -22.94
CA VAL A 273 0.74 5.63 -23.59
C VAL A 273 -0.49 5.65 -22.69
N THR A 274 -0.86 6.83 -22.22
CA THR A 274 -2.02 7.02 -21.35
C THR A 274 -3.24 7.48 -22.14
N THR A 275 -4.42 7.00 -21.76
CA THR A 275 -5.74 7.49 -22.17
C THR A 275 -6.53 7.87 -20.94
N ASP A 276 -7.72 8.45 -21.09
CA ASP A 276 -8.53 8.89 -19.94
C ASP A 276 -8.86 7.77 -18.94
N HIS A 277 -8.90 6.50 -19.39
CA HIS A 277 -9.32 5.35 -18.58
C HIS A 277 -8.41 4.13 -18.68
N SER A 278 -7.25 4.26 -19.31
CA SER A 278 -6.32 3.13 -19.40
C SER A 278 -4.88 3.58 -19.61
N VAL A 279 -3.97 2.69 -19.24
CA VAL A 279 -2.54 2.82 -19.54
C VAL A 279 -2.15 1.67 -20.46
N ARG A 280 -1.63 2.01 -21.64
CA ARG A 280 -1.06 1.05 -22.57
C ARG A 280 0.45 1.08 -22.45
N LEU A 281 1.03 -0.07 -22.30
CA LEU A 281 2.46 -0.30 -22.24
C LEU A 281 2.88 -1.02 -23.51
N ASN A 282 3.76 -0.42 -24.29
CA ASN A 282 4.31 -1.03 -25.49
C ASN A 282 5.79 -1.37 -25.22
N ARG A 283 6.25 -2.47 -25.80
CA ARG A 283 7.68 -2.76 -25.73
C ARG A 283 8.45 -1.76 -26.57
N CYS A 284 9.52 -1.20 -26.01
CA CYS A 284 10.45 -0.42 -26.79
C CYS A 284 11.18 -1.32 -27.79
N ASN A 285 11.12 -0.99 -29.09
CA ASN A 285 11.80 -1.75 -30.16
C ASN A 285 13.32 -1.53 -30.14
N GLU A 286 13.76 -0.37 -29.65
CA GLU A 286 15.15 -0.08 -29.40
C GLU A 286 15.29 0.25 -27.90
N PRO A 287 16.20 -0.41 -27.19
CA PRO A 287 16.54 0.02 -25.85
C PRO A 287 17.00 1.49 -25.98
N THR A 288 16.25 2.42 -25.39
CA THR A 288 16.80 3.75 -25.16
C THR A 288 18.15 3.54 -24.51
N GLU A 289 19.17 4.36 -24.82
CA GLU A 289 20.46 4.32 -24.14
C GLU A 289 20.21 4.50 -22.66
N VAL A 290 20.04 3.38 -21.96
CA VAL A 290 19.74 3.36 -20.53
C VAL A 290 21.06 3.57 -19.82
N GLU A 291 21.21 4.70 -19.17
CA GLU A 291 22.37 4.98 -18.34
C GLU A 291 22.40 3.96 -17.18
N LEU A 292 23.48 3.18 -17.13
CA LEU A 292 23.67 2.18 -16.08
C LEU A 292 24.72 2.67 -15.07
N PRO A 293 24.56 2.37 -13.76
CA PRO A 293 23.46 1.60 -13.20
C PRO A 293 22.14 2.37 -13.13
N LEU A 294 21.01 1.66 -13.27
CA LEU A 294 19.70 2.24 -13.00
C LEU A 294 19.64 2.78 -11.57
N SER A 295 18.85 3.83 -11.34
CA SER A 295 18.74 4.42 -10.00
C SER A 295 17.26 4.59 -9.62
N PHE A 296 16.88 4.03 -8.46
CA PHE A 296 15.52 4.08 -7.92
C PHE A 296 15.53 4.67 -6.51
N ASP A 297 15.00 5.88 -6.35
CA ASP A 297 14.65 6.43 -5.04
C ASP A 297 13.23 6.02 -4.68
N LEU A 298 13.10 5.12 -3.70
CA LEU A 298 11.84 4.55 -3.24
C LEU A 298 11.35 5.14 -1.91
N SER A 299 11.94 6.25 -1.48
CA SER A 299 11.53 6.94 -0.25
C SER A 299 10.03 7.24 -0.22
N GLN A 300 9.44 7.62 -1.36
CA GLN A 300 8.01 7.90 -1.51
C GLN A 300 7.17 6.70 -1.98
N ASN A 301 7.82 5.64 -2.51
CA ASN A 301 7.18 4.53 -3.20
C ASN A 301 7.71 3.16 -2.71
N PRO A 302 7.80 2.92 -1.39
CA PRO A 302 8.44 1.71 -0.86
C PRO A 302 7.72 0.41 -1.28
N ASP A 303 6.46 0.51 -1.66
CA ASP A 303 5.65 -0.64 -2.08
C ASP A 303 5.99 -1.14 -3.49
N LEU A 304 6.68 -0.34 -4.29
CA LEU A 304 7.17 -0.72 -5.62
C LEU A 304 8.49 -1.52 -5.59
N PHE A 305 9.20 -1.52 -4.44
CA PHE A 305 10.50 -2.17 -4.31
C PHE A 305 10.50 -3.63 -4.77
N PRO A 306 9.54 -4.52 -4.37
CA PRO A 306 9.60 -5.92 -4.78
C PRO A 306 9.59 -6.14 -6.28
N ALA A 307 8.69 -5.46 -7.01
CA ALA A 307 8.58 -5.61 -8.46
C ALA A 307 9.81 -5.08 -9.19
N LEU A 308 10.29 -3.88 -8.80
CA LEU A 308 11.51 -3.30 -9.40
C LEU A 308 12.75 -4.15 -9.10
N PHE A 309 12.88 -4.65 -7.88
CA PHE A 309 14.00 -5.53 -7.52
C PHE A 309 13.97 -6.83 -8.32
N ALA A 310 12.83 -7.49 -8.40
CA ALA A 310 12.66 -8.72 -9.18
C ALA A 310 12.94 -8.47 -10.68
N THR A 311 12.48 -7.33 -11.22
CA THR A 311 12.76 -6.93 -12.62
C THR A 311 14.27 -6.82 -12.88
N VAL A 312 15.00 -6.06 -12.07
CA VAL A 312 16.44 -5.82 -12.35
C VAL A 312 17.30 -7.06 -12.18
N ILE A 313 17.00 -7.93 -11.20
CA ILE A 313 17.73 -9.19 -11.05
C ILE A 313 17.37 -10.16 -12.17
N GLY A 314 16.11 -10.17 -12.63
CA GLY A 314 15.67 -11.00 -13.76
C GLY A 314 16.30 -10.60 -15.09
N LEU A 315 16.49 -9.30 -15.32
CA LEU A 315 17.19 -8.75 -16.49
C LEU A 315 18.73 -8.88 -16.38
N GLY A 316 19.28 -9.08 -15.18
CA GLY A 316 20.72 -9.06 -14.96
C GLY A 316 21.37 -7.69 -15.18
N VAL A 317 20.63 -6.58 -14.89
CA VAL A 317 21.14 -5.22 -15.05
C VAL A 317 21.56 -4.61 -13.71
N PRO A 318 22.66 -3.83 -13.67
CA PRO A 318 23.06 -3.16 -12.44
C PRO A 318 22.06 -2.06 -12.07
N ALA A 319 21.71 -1.98 -10.78
CA ALA A 319 20.75 -1.00 -10.29
C ALA A 319 21.03 -0.59 -8.84
N THR A 320 20.85 0.69 -8.53
CA THR A 320 20.96 1.25 -7.18
C THR A 320 19.57 1.58 -6.64
N PHE A 321 19.31 1.17 -5.42
CA PHE A 321 18.07 1.42 -4.69
C PHE A 321 18.38 2.25 -3.44
N THR A 322 17.62 3.33 -3.23
CA THR A 322 17.68 4.20 -2.05
C THR A 322 16.29 4.43 -1.46
N GLY A 323 16.19 5.04 -0.28
CA GLY A 323 14.91 5.32 0.38
C GLY A 323 14.24 4.07 0.96
N LEU A 324 15.01 3.08 1.40
CA LEU A 324 14.53 1.75 1.79
C LEU A 324 14.23 1.59 3.29
N SER A 325 14.48 2.61 4.10
CA SER A 325 14.36 2.54 5.58
C SER A 325 13.02 2.02 6.08
N SER A 326 11.92 2.35 5.37
CA SER A 326 10.58 1.91 5.74
C SER A 326 10.28 0.43 5.44
N LEU A 327 11.12 -0.26 4.65
CA LEU A 327 10.88 -1.66 4.24
C LEU A 327 10.97 -2.65 5.40
N ALA A 328 11.76 -2.33 6.43
CA ALA A 328 11.89 -3.16 7.64
C ALA A 328 10.58 -3.26 8.45
N TYR A 329 9.67 -2.28 8.27
CA TYR A 329 8.42 -2.15 9.03
C TYR A 329 7.18 -2.50 8.21
N LYS A 330 7.34 -3.14 7.04
CA LYS A 330 6.24 -3.60 6.19
C LYS A 330 5.67 -4.95 6.70
N GLU A 331 4.95 -5.69 5.87
CA GLU A 331 4.38 -7.01 6.19
C GLU A 331 5.45 -8.02 6.64
N SER A 332 6.64 -7.86 6.09
CA SER A 332 7.89 -8.53 6.47
C SER A 332 9.01 -7.48 6.54
N ASP A 333 10.21 -7.86 7.03
CA ASP A 333 11.43 -7.15 6.64
C ASP A 333 11.63 -7.39 5.14
N ARG A 334 11.01 -6.51 4.34
CA ARG A 334 10.84 -6.71 2.90
C ARG A 334 12.16 -6.75 2.16
N LEU A 335 13.13 -5.93 2.58
CA LEU A 335 14.48 -5.95 2.01
C LEU A 335 15.20 -7.27 2.33
N GLY A 336 15.28 -7.64 3.61
CA GLY A 336 15.94 -8.88 4.03
C GLY A 336 15.28 -10.12 3.43
N ALA A 337 13.94 -10.14 3.33
CA ALA A 337 13.21 -11.23 2.71
C ALA A 337 13.48 -11.32 1.20
N SER A 338 13.50 -10.19 0.47
CA SER A 338 13.82 -10.16 -0.97
C SER A 338 15.23 -10.70 -1.26
N LEU A 339 16.21 -10.25 -0.50
CA LEU A 339 17.58 -10.75 -0.63
C LEU A 339 17.69 -12.25 -0.29
N SER A 340 16.94 -12.72 0.70
CA SER A 340 16.88 -14.15 1.06
C SER A 340 16.27 -14.99 -0.07
N ILE A 341 15.19 -14.53 -0.69
CA ILE A 341 14.56 -15.19 -1.83
C ILE A 341 15.50 -15.20 -3.03
N ALA A 342 16.13 -14.07 -3.37
CA ALA A 342 17.08 -14.01 -4.48
C ALA A 342 18.22 -15.02 -4.31
N ARG A 343 18.77 -15.15 -3.08
CA ARG A 343 19.80 -16.17 -2.77
C ARG A 343 19.27 -17.59 -2.95
N SER A 344 18.05 -17.88 -2.49
CA SER A 344 17.47 -19.22 -2.69
C SER A 344 17.24 -19.57 -4.17
N LEU A 345 17.05 -18.54 -5.01
CA LEU A 345 16.92 -18.68 -6.46
C LEU A 345 18.29 -18.74 -7.19
N GLY A 346 19.40 -18.58 -6.48
CA GLY A 346 20.74 -18.82 -7.00
C GLY A 346 21.63 -17.59 -7.21
N TRP A 347 21.22 -16.39 -6.80
CA TRP A 347 22.11 -15.23 -6.78
C TRP A 347 23.05 -15.28 -5.58
N SER A 348 24.35 -15.01 -5.80
CA SER A 348 25.34 -14.93 -4.71
C SER A 348 25.16 -13.70 -3.84
N ALA A 349 25.83 -13.69 -2.68
CA ALA A 349 25.86 -12.53 -1.81
C ALA A 349 26.51 -11.31 -2.48
N ASP A 350 27.52 -11.54 -3.33
CA ASP A 350 28.30 -10.49 -4.00
C ASP A 350 27.49 -9.77 -5.10
N ALA A 351 26.35 -10.35 -5.51
CA ALA A 351 25.41 -9.66 -6.38
C ALA A 351 24.79 -8.40 -5.73
N PHE A 352 24.90 -8.26 -4.40
CA PHE A 352 24.21 -7.23 -3.62
C PHE A 352 25.19 -6.49 -2.71
N VAL A 353 25.53 -5.26 -3.07
CA VAL A 353 26.47 -4.43 -2.30
C VAL A 353 25.70 -3.38 -1.51
N ARG A 354 25.84 -3.40 -0.19
CA ARG A 354 25.23 -2.40 0.67
C ARG A 354 25.98 -1.08 0.57
N LEU A 355 25.27 0.01 0.25
CA LEU A 355 25.85 1.36 0.14
C LEU A 355 25.68 2.15 1.44
N SER A 356 24.56 1.96 2.12
CA SER A 356 24.17 2.67 3.35
C SER A 356 23.11 1.85 4.09
N PRO A 357 22.73 2.23 5.32
CA PRO A 357 21.56 1.61 5.98
C PRO A 357 20.27 1.70 5.15
N ASP A 358 20.15 2.70 4.28
CA ASP A 358 18.97 3.03 3.49
C ASP A 358 19.11 2.73 1.99
N GLY A 359 20.17 2.04 1.58
CA GLY A 359 20.38 1.75 0.16
C GLY A 359 21.35 0.62 -0.12
N PHE A 360 21.18 0.01 -1.29
CA PHE A 360 22.10 -1.01 -1.83
C PHE A 360 22.14 -0.97 -3.36
N THR A 361 23.13 -1.66 -3.94
CA THR A 361 23.25 -1.85 -5.38
C THR A 361 23.21 -3.33 -5.71
N HIS A 362 22.42 -3.69 -6.73
CA HIS A 362 22.59 -4.93 -7.49
C HIS A 362 23.66 -4.72 -8.56
N THR A 363 24.65 -5.59 -8.62
CA THR A 363 25.83 -5.43 -9.48
C THR A 363 25.61 -5.83 -10.94
N GLY A 364 24.43 -6.40 -11.26
CA GLY A 364 24.10 -6.89 -12.60
C GLY A 364 24.64 -8.30 -12.88
N VAL A 365 25.21 -8.99 -11.89
CA VAL A 365 25.67 -10.36 -12.09
C VAL A 365 24.51 -11.34 -12.18
N PRO A 366 24.58 -12.33 -13.10
CA PRO A 366 23.57 -13.36 -13.24
C PRO A 366 23.56 -14.33 -12.05
N ARG A 367 22.59 -15.24 -12.01
CA ARG A 367 22.57 -16.34 -11.05
C ARG A 367 23.81 -17.21 -11.17
N GLU A 368 24.45 -17.54 -10.07
CA GLU A 368 25.62 -18.43 -10.02
C GLU A 368 25.21 -19.90 -10.01
N THR A 369 24.07 -20.21 -9.42
CA THR A 369 23.53 -21.58 -9.35
C THR A 369 22.10 -21.60 -9.88
N ILE A 370 21.70 -22.75 -10.40
CA ILE A 370 20.35 -22.99 -10.90
C ILE A 370 19.77 -24.18 -10.12
N PRO A 371 19.08 -23.91 -9.00
CA PRO A 371 18.45 -24.98 -8.23
C PRO A 371 17.28 -25.60 -9.02
N ASP A 372 17.10 -26.93 -8.92
CA ASP A 372 16.02 -27.64 -9.61
C ASP A 372 14.63 -27.15 -9.16
N SER A 373 14.47 -26.90 -7.85
CA SER A 373 13.22 -26.42 -7.28
C SER A 373 13.45 -25.49 -6.09
N VAL A 374 12.59 -24.47 -5.95
CA VAL A 374 12.57 -23.54 -4.83
C VAL A 374 11.15 -23.29 -4.37
N THR A 375 10.91 -23.36 -3.07
CA THR A 375 9.68 -22.87 -2.45
C THR A 375 9.94 -21.45 -1.93
N LEU A 376 9.17 -20.47 -2.40
CA LEU A 376 9.34 -19.08 -2.00
C LEU A 376 8.97 -18.87 -0.54
N ASN A 377 9.90 -18.35 0.25
CA ASN A 377 9.59 -17.91 1.62
C ASN A 377 9.21 -16.43 1.63
N HIS A 378 8.00 -16.11 1.16
CA HIS A 378 7.46 -14.75 1.09
C HIS A 378 7.04 -14.19 2.46
N ARG A 379 7.10 -14.99 3.55
CA ARG A 379 6.80 -14.57 4.94
C ARG A 379 5.42 -13.91 5.10
N GLY A 380 4.42 -14.32 4.31
CA GLY A 380 3.09 -13.72 4.29
C GLY A 380 3.03 -12.32 3.67
N ASP A 381 4.06 -11.88 2.96
CA ASP A 381 4.06 -10.62 2.23
C ASP A 381 3.58 -10.85 0.80
N HIS A 382 2.36 -10.33 0.49
CA HIS A 382 1.71 -10.49 -0.80
C HIS A 382 2.51 -9.89 -1.95
N ARG A 383 3.25 -8.80 -1.73
CA ARG A 383 4.05 -8.16 -2.78
C ARG A 383 5.29 -8.98 -3.13
N LEU A 384 5.89 -9.66 -2.15
CA LEU A 384 6.98 -10.60 -2.41
C LEU A 384 6.47 -11.83 -3.17
N ALA A 385 5.30 -12.36 -2.77
CA ALA A 385 4.69 -13.48 -3.47
C ALA A 385 4.42 -13.16 -4.95
N MET A 386 3.84 -11.99 -5.23
CA MET A 386 3.52 -11.56 -6.60
C MET A 386 4.78 -11.27 -7.42
N ALA A 387 5.72 -10.45 -6.94
CA ALA A 387 6.92 -10.10 -7.67
C ALA A 387 7.80 -11.32 -7.99
N PHE A 388 8.10 -12.13 -7.00
CA PHE A 388 8.91 -13.32 -7.25
C PHE A 388 8.14 -14.43 -7.96
N GLY A 389 6.81 -14.42 -7.90
CA GLY A 389 5.95 -15.25 -8.74
C GLY A 389 6.04 -14.88 -10.22
N VAL A 390 6.06 -13.56 -10.54
CA VAL A 390 6.31 -13.07 -11.91
C VAL A 390 7.73 -13.43 -12.35
N LEU A 391 8.74 -13.10 -11.55
CA LEU A 391 10.14 -13.45 -11.85
C LEU A 391 10.29 -14.94 -12.15
N ALA A 392 9.60 -15.81 -11.39
CA ALA A 392 9.65 -17.26 -11.56
C ALA A 392 9.25 -17.69 -12.97
N THR A 393 8.32 -16.99 -13.63
CA THR A 393 7.89 -17.30 -14.99
C THR A 393 8.98 -17.06 -16.03
N ALA A 394 9.95 -16.21 -15.74
CA ALA A 394 11.08 -15.87 -16.60
C ALA A 394 12.35 -16.70 -16.30
N LEU A 395 12.40 -17.41 -15.17
CA LEU A 395 13.57 -18.19 -14.78
C LEU A 395 13.61 -19.53 -15.49
N GLU A 396 14.72 -19.81 -16.17
CA GLU A 396 14.96 -21.13 -16.79
C GLU A 396 15.63 -22.09 -15.80
N GLY A 397 15.26 -23.37 -15.89
CA GLY A 397 15.89 -24.48 -15.16
C GLY A 397 15.49 -24.60 -13.69
N THR A 398 14.66 -23.72 -13.15
CA THR A 398 14.20 -23.75 -11.77
C THR A 398 12.69 -23.86 -11.70
N GLN A 399 12.16 -24.85 -10.98
CA GLN A 399 10.75 -24.90 -10.63
C GLN A 399 10.51 -24.07 -9.36
N VAL A 400 9.67 -23.06 -9.44
CA VAL A 400 9.36 -22.20 -8.29
C VAL A 400 7.93 -22.44 -7.84
N MET A 401 7.75 -22.71 -6.56
CA MET A 401 6.45 -22.84 -5.90
C MET A 401 6.20 -21.63 -5.02
N VAL A 402 5.01 -21.05 -5.11
CA VAL A 402 4.52 -19.96 -4.25
C VAL A 402 3.51 -20.55 -3.28
N PRO A 403 3.86 -20.77 -2.00
CA PRO A 403 2.93 -21.32 -1.01
C PRO A 403 1.78 -20.34 -0.74
N ASP A 404 0.58 -20.88 -0.50
CA ASP A 404 -0.61 -20.11 -0.12
C ASP A 404 -0.88 -18.89 -1.02
N ASP A 405 -0.59 -19.03 -2.32
CA ASP A 405 -0.62 -17.97 -3.32
C ASP A 405 -1.92 -17.17 -3.32
N VAL A 406 -3.07 -17.86 -3.29
CA VAL A 406 -4.39 -17.22 -3.24
C VAL A 406 -4.60 -16.47 -1.92
N ALA A 407 -4.31 -17.10 -0.78
CA ALA A 407 -4.53 -16.51 0.53
C ALA A 407 -3.62 -15.29 0.77
N VAL A 408 -2.35 -15.36 0.34
CA VAL A 408 -1.42 -14.25 0.56
C VAL A 408 -1.76 -13.03 -0.30
N THR A 409 -2.27 -13.22 -1.53
CA THR A 409 -2.59 -12.11 -2.45
C THR A 409 -3.96 -11.49 -2.19
N ALA A 410 -4.85 -12.17 -1.48
CA ALA A 410 -6.21 -11.69 -1.17
C ALA A 410 -6.25 -10.30 -0.53
N ARG A 411 -5.20 -9.91 0.19
CA ARG A 411 -5.08 -8.59 0.86
C ARG A 411 -5.04 -7.39 -0.09
N SER A 412 -4.56 -7.57 -1.32
CA SER A 412 -4.43 -6.46 -2.29
C SER A 412 -4.80 -6.82 -3.71
N TYR A 413 -4.64 -8.08 -4.14
CA TYR A 413 -4.98 -8.56 -5.48
C TYR A 413 -5.46 -10.02 -5.41
N PRO A 414 -6.73 -10.28 -5.07
CA PRO A 414 -7.25 -11.63 -4.81
C PRO A 414 -7.04 -12.63 -5.95
N HIS A 415 -7.13 -12.18 -7.20
CA HIS A 415 -7.06 -13.04 -8.39
C HIS A 415 -5.72 -13.00 -9.12
N PHE A 416 -4.66 -12.44 -8.52
CA PHE A 416 -3.39 -12.21 -9.22
C PHE A 416 -2.85 -13.43 -9.93
N PHE A 417 -2.67 -14.57 -9.24
CA PHE A 417 -2.12 -15.78 -9.85
C PHE A 417 -3.07 -16.44 -10.86
N THR A 418 -4.38 -16.33 -10.65
CA THR A 418 -5.38 -16.77 -11.62
C THR A 418 -5.28 -15.95 -12.91
N ASP A 419 -5.16 -14.63 -12.78
CA ASP A 419 -5.02 -13.73 -13.93
C ASP A 419 -3.69 -13.95 -14.64
N LEU A 420 -2.59 -14.11 -13.89
CA LEU A 420 -1.27 -14.42 -14.44
C LEU A 420 -1.31 -15.75 -15.24
N CYS A 421 -1.90 -16.80 -14.67
CA CYS A 421 -2.03 -18.10 -15.34
C CYS A 421 -2.90 -18.06 -16.60
N ARG A 422 -3.95 -17.23 -16.62
CA ARG A 422 -4.80 -17.05 -17.83
C ARG A 422 -4.04 -16.46 -19.00
N GLN A 423 -2.99 -15.65 -18.75
CA GLN A 423 -2.18 -15.05 -19.80
C GLN A 423 -1.07 -15.99 -20.31
N ALA A 424 -0.72 -17.01 -19.52
CA ALA A 424 0.25 -18.04 -19.93
C ALA A 424 -0.34 -18.97 -21.00
N ARG A 425 0.51 -19.42 -21.96
CA ARG A 425 0.17 -20.34 -23.04
C ARG A 425 0.79 -21.72 -22.84
#